data_5bba75f2732704cdcfc743401c8caca1
#
_entry.id   5bba75f2732704cdcfc743401c8caca1
#
_cell.length_a   1.000
_cell.length_b   1.000
_cell.length_c   1.000
_cell.angle_alpha   90.00
_cell.angle_beta   90.00
_cell.angle_gamma   90.00
#
_symmetry.space_group_name_H-M   'P 1'
#
loop_
_entity.id
_entity.type
_entity.pdbx_description
1 polymer ?
#
loop_
_entity_poly.entity_id
_entity_poly.type
_entity_poly.pdbx_seq_one_letter_code
_entity_poly.pdbx_strand_id
1 'polypeptide(L)'
;MERDIENLVIPQHVALILDGNGRWAKKRGLPRTVGHKQGCVTVEQTVEDAARLGIRYLTVYGFSTENWKRSAEEVGALMQLFRFYLKRLLKIAKKNNVRVKMIGDRTRFDSDIIDMLGEDPPIVMVSINRLEDETAANTGMTFVIAVNYGGRDEITRAVRHMMMDCQDGKLVPENVTEQTVASYLDTAGIPDPDLLIR
;
A
#
# COMPACT_ATOMS: atom_id res chain seq x y z
N MET A 1 -12.32 20.29 -25.45
CA MET A 1 -12.30 21.20 -24.30
C MET A 1 -11.04 20.86 -23.52
N GLU A 2 -9.89 21.39 -23.96
CA GLU A 2 -8.63 21.35 -23.22
C GLU A 2 -8.86 22.22 -21.98
N ARG A 3 -8.90 21.58 -20.81
CA ARG A 3 -8.91 22.32 -19.56
C ARG A 3 -7.50 22.84 -19.35
N ASP A 4 -7.37 24.13 -19.07
CA ASP A 4 -6.11 24.77 -18.65
C ASP A 4 -5.56 24.04 -17.42
N ILE A 5 -4.64 23.12 -17.66
CA ILE A 5 -3.95 22.36 -16.60
C ILE A 5 -2.91 23.28 -15.92
N GLU A 6 -2.52 24.36 -16.58
CA GLU A 6 -1.47 25.29 -16.13
C GLU A 6 -1.79 26.03 -14.82
N ASN A 7 -3.07 26.08 -14.40
CA ASN A 7 -3.52 26.75 -13.17
C ASN A 7 -4.03 25.78 -12.08
N LEU A 8 -3.84 24.47 -12.23
CA LEU A 8 -4.29 23.51 -11.22
C LEU A 8 -3.27 23.42 -10.09
N VAL A 9 -3.73 23.55 -8.84
CA VAL A 9 -2.94 23.21 -7.67
C VAL A 9 -2.88 21.70 -7.57
N ILE A 10 -1.73 21.13 -7.88
CA ILE A 10 -1.50 19.69 -7.80
C ILE A 10 -1.27 19.30 -6.33
N PRO A 11 -2.08 18.37 -5.75
CA PRO A 11 -1.85 17.90 -4.39
C PRO A 11 -0.49 17.20 -4.28
N GLN A 12 0.17 17.39 -3.16
CA GLN A 12 1.45 16.73 -2.90
C GLN A 12 1.26 15.23 -2.67
N HIS A 13 0.21 14.85 -1.94
CA HIS A 13 -0.09 13.47 -1.58
C HIS A 13 -1.57 13.14 -1.86
N VAL A 14 -1.79 12.13 -2.68
CA VAL A 14 -3.12 11.57 -2.96
C VAL A 14 -3.22 10.17 -2.39
N ALA A 15 -4.29 9.88 -1.67
CA ALA A 15 -4.59 8.54 -1.16
C ALA A 15 -5.85 7.98 -1.81
N LEU A 16 -5.80 6.70 -2.20
CA LEU A 16 -6.89 6.00 -2.89
C LEU A 16 -7.32 4.77 -2.11
N ILE A 17 -8.61 4.67 -1.80
CA ILE A 17 -9.20 3.46 -1.25
C ILE A 17 -9.75 2.62 -2.41
N LEU A 18 -9.14 1.45 -2.64
CA LEU A 18 -9.50 0.55 -3.74
C LEU A 18 -10.78 -0.24 -3.41
N ASP A 19 -11.92 0.43 -3.49
CA ASP A 19 -13.24 -0.15 -3.21
C ASP A 19 -14.10 -0.25 -4.49
N GLY A 20 -15.09 -1.13 -4.44
CA GLY A 20 -16.08 -1.26 -5.50
C GLY A 20 -15.75 -2.25 -6.61
N ASN A 21 -14.55 -2.81 -6.70
CA ASN A 21 -14.13 -3.75 -7.75
C ASN A 21 -15.08 -4.96 -7.89
N GLY A 22 -15.47 -5.58 -6.76
CA GLY A 22 -16.42 -6.68 -6.76
C GLY A 22 -17.83 -6.26 -7.19
N ARG A 23 -18.29 -5.05 -6.80
CA ARG A 23 -19.58 -4.49 -7.23
C ARG A 23 -19.58 -4.16 -8.72
N TRP A 24 -18.47 -3.65 -9.23
CA TRP A 24 -18.27 -3.36 -10.65
C TRP A 24 -18.39 -4.64 -11.49
N ALA A 25 -17.75 -5.75 -11.08
CA ALA A 25 -17.86 -7.04 -11.73
C ALA A 25 -19.29 -7.60 -11.70
N LYS A 26 -19.92 -7.59 -10.50
CA LYS A 26 -21.30 -8.07 -10.33
C LYS A 26 -22.31 -7.35 -11.24
N LYS A 27 -22.18 -6.02 -11.39
CA LYS A 27 -23.05 -5.23 -12.30
C LYS A 27 -22.91 -5.65 -13.77
N ARG A 28 -21.84 -6.38 -14.13
CA ARG A 28 -21.54 -6.87 -15.48
C ARG A 28 -21.72 -8.37 -15.65
N GLY A 29 -22.27 -9.06 -14.63
CA GLY A 29 -22.41 -10.51 -14.63
C GLY A 29 -21.07 -11.26 -14.58
N LEU A 30 -19.98 -10.60 -14.11
CA LEU A 30 -18.64 -11.14 -14.07
C LEU A 30 -18.25 -11.61 -12.66
N PRO A 31 -17.37 -12.61 -12.54
CA PRO A 31 -16.77 -13.00 -11.27
C PRO A 31 -16.05 -11.84 -10.59
N ARG A 32 -16.03 -11.80 -9.24
CA ARG A 32 -15.37 -10.74 -8.45
C ARG A 32 -13.88 -10.61 -8.78
N THR A 33 -13.21 -11.72 -9.08
CA THR A 33 -11.80 -11.78 -9.48
C THR A 33 -11.49 -10.96 -10.72
N VAL A 34 -12.42 -10.90 -11.69
CA VAL A 34 -12.29 -10.04 -12.89
C VAL A 34 -12.32 -8.56 -12.50
N GLY A 35 -13.16 -8.19 -11.54
CA GLY A 35 -13.19 -6.82 -11.02
C GLY A 35 -11.88 -6.43 -10.33
N HIS A 36 -11.32 -7.32 -9.50
CA HIS A 36 -10.03 -7.09 -8.85
C HIS A 36 -8.89 -6.96 -9.88
N LYS A 37 -8.87 -7.81 -10.91
CA LYS A 37 -7.91 -7.71 -12.02
C LYS A 37 -8.01 -6.36 -12.73
N GLN A 38 -9.23 -5.90 -13.03
CA GLN A 38 -9.44 -4.59 -13.65
C GLN A 38 -8.98 -3.45 -12.72
N GLY A 39 -9.25 -3.56 -11.41
CA GLY A 39 -8.75 -2.60 -10.42
C GLY A 39 -7.24 -2.46 -10.42
N CYS A 40 -6.50 -3.58 -10.51
CA CYS A 40 -5.04 -3.55 -10.62
C CYS A 40 -4.55 -2.85 -11.89
N VAL A 41 -5.21 -3.09 -13.05
CA VAL A 41 -4.88 -2.36 -14.29
C VAL A 41 -5.12 -0.86 -14.13
N THR A 42 -6.19 -0.49 -13.45
CA THR A 42 -6.48 0.93 -13.16
C THR A 42 -5.42 1.54 -12.25
N VAL A 43 -4.93 0.81 -11.24
CA VAL A 43 -3.84 1.28 -10.37
C VAL A 43 -2.56 1.50 -11.18
N GLU A 44 -2.19 0.57 -12.07
CA GLU A 44 -1.00 0.74 -12.94
C GLU A 44 -1.09 2.06 -13.74
N GLN A 45 -2.23 2.32 -14.37
CA GLN A 45 -2.46 3.56 -15.12
C GLN A 45 -2.42 4.78 -14.20
N THR A 46 -3.03 4.69 -13.01
CA THR A 46 -3.04 5.78 -12.03
C THR A 46 -1.63 6.13 -11.55
N VAL A 47 -0.75 5.14 -11.35
CA VAL A 47 0.66 5.38 -11.00
C VAL A 47 1.39 6.16 -12.08
N GLU A 48 1.20 5.79 -13.36
CA GLU A 48 1.81 6.51 -14.49
C GLU A 48 1.26 7.93 -14.62
N ASP A 49 -0.06 8.12 -14.48
CA ASP A 49 -0.71 9.41 -14.58
C ASP A 49 -0.35 10.35 -13.42
N ALA A 50 -0.31 9.82 -12.18
CA ALA A 50 0.09 10.58 -11.00
C ALA A 50 1.55 11.05 -11.09
N ALA A 51 2.46 10.18 -11.54
CA ALA A 51 3.85 10.55 -11.77
C ALA A 51 3.98 11.64 -12.84
N ARG A 52 3.20 11.56 -13.92
CA ARG A 52 3.18 12.56 -15.01
C ARG A 52 2.62 13.90 -14.55
N LEU A 53 1.61 13.90 -13.67
CA LEU A 53 1.03 15.09 -13.07
C LEU A 53 1.94 15.77 -12.03
N GLY A 54 3.03 15.14 -11.62
CA GLY A 54 3.94 15.70 -10.62
C GLY A 54 3.50 15.47 -9.17
N ILE A 55 2.56 14.54 -8.92
CA ILE A 55 2.21 14.09 -7.56
C ILE A 55 3.45 13.47 -6.92
N ARG A 56 3.76 13.87 -5.68
CA ARG A 56 4.97 13.41 -4.98
C ARG A 56 4.75 12.11 -4.20
N TYR A 57 3.54 11.91 -3.69
CA TYR A 57 3.15 10.71 -2.94
C TYR A 57 1.79 10.21 -3.43
N LEU A 58 1.72 8.93 -3.74
CA LEU A 58 0.47 8.25 -4.07
C LEU A 58 0.33 7.05 -3.15
N THR A 59 -0.67 7.05 -2.27
CA THR A 59 -0.98 5.91 -1.40
C THR A 59 -2.19 5.15 -1.93
N VAL A 60 -2.11 3.82 -2.01
CA VAL A 60 -3.25 2.96 -2.32
C VAL A 60 -3.51 1.97 -1.21
N TYR A 61 -4.75 1.91 -0.73
CA TYR A 61 -5.21 0.91 0.24
C TYR A 61 -5.69 -0.32 -0.52
N GLY A 62 -4.80 -1.31 -0.71
CA GLY A 62 -5.04 -2.49 -1.55
C GLY A 62 -5.67 -3.66 -0.81
N PHE A 63 -5.23 -3.93 0.42
CA PHE A 63 -5.71 -5.05 1.22
C PHE A 63 -5.70 -4.68 2.71
N SER A 64 -6.89 -4.70 3.34
CA SER A 64 -7.04 -4.39 4.75
C SER A 64 -6.98 -5.63 5.63
N THR A 65 -6.68 -5.46 6.92
CA THR A 65 -6.75 -6.53 7.92
C THR A 65 -8.11 -7.22 7.99
N GLU A 66 -9.19 -6.53 7.61
CA GLU A 66 -10.55 -7.09 7.56
C GLU A 66 -10.75 -8.05 6.38
N ASN A 67 -9.95 -7.94 5.32
CA ASN A 67 -10.08 -8.79 4.14
C ASN A 67 -9.75 -10.26 4.42
N TRP A 68 -9.00 -10.56 5.48
CA TRP A 68 -8.75 -11.93 5.94
C TRP A 68 -10.01 -12.69 6.38
N LYS A 69 -11.11 -11.97 6.68
CA LYS A 69 -12.41 -12.57 7.02
C LYS A 69 -13.17 -13.10 5.79
N ARG A 70 -12.66 -12.89 4.58
CA ARG A 70 -13.23 -13.44 3.34
C ARG A 70 -12.96 -14.94 3.25
N SER A 71 -13.61 -15.62 2.29
CA SER A 71 -13.33 -17.03 2.05
C SER A 71 -11.87 -17.26 1.68
N ALA A 72 -11.32 -18.41 2.07
CA ALA A 72 -9.93 -18.78 1.75
C ALA A 72 -9.66 -18.73 0.23
N GLU A 73 -10.64 -19.14 -0.57
CA GLU A 73 -10.58 -19.09 -2.03
C GLU A 73 -10.43 -17.63 -2.55
N GLU A 74 -11.23 -16.69 -2.02
CA GLU A 74 -11.16 -15.27 -2.41
C GLU A 74 -9.82 -14.66 -1.99
N VAL A 75 -9.35 -14.95 -0.77
CA VAL A 75 -8.05 -14.46 -0.29
C VAL A 75 -6.91 -15.04 -1.12
N GLY A 76 -6.91 -16.34 -1.40
CA GLY A 76 -5.90 -16.99 -2.25
C GLY A 76 -5.83 -16.36 -3.65
N ALA A 77 -6.99 -16.14 -4.28
CA ALA A 77 -7.06 -15.48 -5.58
C ALA A 77 -6.52 -14.04 -5.54
N LEU A 78 -6.80 -13.28 -4.48
CA LEU A 78 -6.26 -11.93 -4.28
C LEU A 78 -4.75 -11.95 -4.10
N MET A 79 -4.19 -12.90 -3.35
CA MET A 79 -2.76 -13.02 -3.15
C MET A 79 -2.02 -13.41 -4.43
N GLN A 80 -2.57 -14.33 -5.25
CA GLN A 80 -2.02 -14.64 -6.57
C GLN A 80 -2.02 -13.41 -7.49
N LEU A 81 -3.11 -12.66 -7.50
CA LEU A 81 -3.23 -11.43 -8.27
C LEU A 81 -2.19 -10.40 -7.81
N PHE A 82 -2.03 -10.22 -6.50
CA PHE A 82 -1.06 -9.30 -5.91
C PHE A 82 0.37 -9.64 -6.33
N ARG A 83 0.77 -10.92 -6.25
CA ARG A 83 2.08 -11.42 -6.73
C ARG A 83 2.34 -11.06 -8.19
N PHE A 84 1.34 -11.31 -9.05
CA PHE A 84 1.44 -11.00 -10.47
C PHE A 84 1.69 -9.52 -10.72
N TYR A 85 0.95 -8.65 -10.00
CA TYR A 85 1.05 -7.20 -10.18
C TYR A 85 2.30 -6.59 -9.55
N LEU A 86 2.86 -7.15 -8.48
CA LEU A 86 4.16 -6.70 -7.93
C LEU A 86 5.28 -6.80 -8.97
N LYS A 87 5.31 -7.87 -9.77
CA LYS A 87 6.30 -8.03 -10.86
C LYS A 87 6.13 -7.00 -11.96
N ARG A 88 4.89 -6.64 -12.30
CA ARG A 88 4.59 -5.61 -13.29
C ARG A 88 4.92 -4.22 -12.77
N LEU A 89 4.58 -3.97 -11.51
CA LEU A 89 4.84 -2.70 -10.84
C LEU A 89 6.32 -2.35 -10.82
N LEU A 90 7.21 -3.32 -10.65
CA LEU A 90 8.66 -3.09 -10.72
C LEU A 90 9.08 -2.47 -12.05
N LYS A 91 8.54 -2.96 -13.17
CA LYS A 91 8.82 -2.41 -14.50
C LYS A 91 8.31 -0.97 -14.65
N ILE A 92 7.09 -0.72 -14.17
CA ILE A 92 6.45 0.61 -14.20
C ILE A 92 7.23 1.59 -13.33
N ALA A 93 7.60 1.17 -12.11
CA ALA A 93 8.33 1.99 -11.16
C ALA A 93 9.71 2.40 -11.71
N LYS A 94 10.46 1.47 -12.30
CA LYS A 94 11.75 1.78 -12.93
C LYS A 94 11.62 2.72 -14.12
N LYS A 95 10.64 2.48 -15.00
CA LYS A 95 10.38 3.31 -16.18
C LYS A 95 10.05 4.75 -15.82
N ASN A 96 9.28 4.97 -14.74
CA ASN A 96 8.75 6.27 -14.35
C ASN A 96 9.50 6.91 -13.16
N ASN A 97 10.66 6.38 -12.78
CA ASN A 97 11.45 6.86 -11.64
C ASN A 97 10.62 6.91 -10.33
N VAL A 98 9.74 5.92 -10.11
CA VAL A 98 8.88 5.83 -8.94
C VAL A 98 9.55 5.00 -7.86
N ARG A 99 9.66 5.53 -6.64
CA ARG A 99 10.05 4.77 -5.45
C ARG A 99 8.83 4.05 -4.89
N VAL A 100 8.95 2.76 -4.60
CA VAL A 100 7.87 2.01 -3.97
C VAL A 100 8.14 1.82 -2.49
N LYS A 101 7.12 1.98 -1.66
CA LYS A 101 7.14 1.70 -0.22
C LYS A 101 5.88 0.90 0.14
N MET A 102 6.04 -0.10 1.00
CA MET A 102 4.89 -0.83 1.53
C MET A 102 4.67 -0.50 3.00
N ILE A 103 3.42 -0.30 3.39
CA ILE A 103 2.97 -0.11 4.77
C ILE A 103 1.95 -1.19 5.16
N GLY A 104 1.84 -1.47 6.46
CA GLY A 104 1.00 -2.50 7.04
C GLY A 104 1.80 -3.63 7.70
N ASP A 105 1.10 -4.52 8.37
CA ASP A 105 1.72 -5.62 9.10
C ASP A 105 2.26 -6.68 8.14
N ARG A 106 3.59 -6.78 8.06
CA ARG A 106 4.30 -7.72 7.18
C ARG A 106 4.36 -9.14 7.76
N THR A 107 4.27 -9.29 9.08
CA THR A 107 4.49 -10.58 9.78
C THR A 107 3.44 -11.63 9.41
N ARG A 108 2.21 -11.19 9.15
CA ARG A 108 1.11 -12.08 8.80
C ARG A 108 1.22 -12.66 7.39
N PHE A 109 2.01 -12.04 6.49
CA PHE A 109 2.24 -12.59 5.15
C PHE A 109 3.14 -13.82 5.17
N ASP A 110 3.96 -14.00 6.21
CA ASP A 110 4.89 -15.12 6.29
C ASP A 110 4.19 -16.40 6.74
N SER A 111 3.22 -16.33 7.68
CA SER A 111 2.54 -17.50 8.24
C SER A 111 1.28 -17.90 7.45
N ASP A 112 0.37 -16.96 7.21
CA ASP A 112 -0.95 -17.28 6.65
C ASP A 112 -0.88 -17.68 5.16
N ILE A 113 0.15 -17.21 4.42
CA ILE A 113 0.33 -17.59 3.01
C ILE A 113 0.93 -18.97 2.87
N ILE A 114 1.84 -19.37 3.76
CA ILE A 114 2.41 -20.73 3.80
C ILE A 114 1.29 -21.74 4.06
N ASP A 115 0.45 -21.47 5.06
CA ASP A 115 -0.65 -22.36 5.45
C ASP A 115 -1.73 -22.50 4.36
N MET A 116 -1.98 -21.43 3.60
CA MET A 116 -3.05 -21.44 2.58
C MET A 116 -2.62 -21.94 1.21
N LEU A 117 -1.34 -21.82 0.83
CA LEU A 117 -0.87 -22.11 -0.52
C LEU A 117 0.13 -23.27 -0.59
N GLY A 118 0.59 -23.81 0.57
CA GLY A 118 1.55 -24.92 0.64
C GLY A 118 2.90 -24.63 -0.03
N GLU A 119 3.24 -23.37 -0.24
CA GLU A 119 4.48 -22.95 -0.89
C GLU A 119 5.47 -22.36 0.13
N ASP A 120 6.68 -22.89 0.13
CA ASP A 120 7.85 -22.44 0.89
C ASP A 120 8.80 -21.66 -0.03
N PRO A 121 9.37 -20.54 0.31
CA PRO A 121 9.16 -19.47 1.31
C PRO A 121 8.20 -18.36 0.83
N PRO A 122 7.92 -17.32 1.63
CA PRO A 122 6.91 -16.30 1.33
C PRO A 122 7.29 -15.45 0.12
N ILE A 123 7.00 -15.97 -1.07
CA ILE A 123 7.33 -15.33 -2.37
C ILE A 123 6.81 -13.89 -2.44
N VAL A 124 5.73 -13.57 -1.71
CA VAL A 124 5.17 -12.22 -1.65
C VAL A 124 6.12 -11.27 -0.95
N MET A 125 6.65 -11.64 0.22
CA MET A 125 7.58 -10.80 0.98
C MET A 125 8.90 -10.61 0.25
N VAL A 126 9.45 -11.66 -0.34
CA VAL A 126 10.65 -11.55 -1.19
C VAL A 126 10.40 -10.61 -2.36
N SER A 127 9.21 -10.66 -2.96
CA SER A 127 8.85 -9.78 -4.08
C SER A 127 8.67 -8.32 -3.64
N ILE A 128 8.15 -8.08 -2.43
CA ILE A 128 7.97 -6.74 -1.85
C ILE A 128 9.33 -6.14 -1.50
N ASN A 129 10.16 -6.86 -0.74
CA ASN A 129 11.49 -6.39 -0.36
C ASN A 129 12.33 -6.07 -1.60
N ARG A 130 12.32 -6.97 -2.58
CA ARG A 130 12.97 -6.73 -3.86
C ARG A 130 12.45 -5.48 -4.57
N LEU A 131 11.15 -5.24 -4.56
CA LEU A 131 10.54 -4.06 -5.20
C LEU A 131 10.99 -2.78 -4.50
N GLU A 132 11.00 -2.75 -3.17
CA GLU A 132 11.50 -1.62 -2.38
C GLU A 132 12.98 -1.38 -2.64
N ASP A 133 13.83 -2.41 -2.56
CA ASP A 133 15.28 -2.33 -2.76
C ASP A 133 15.63 -1.84 -4.17
N GLU A 134 15.03 -2.43 -5.21
CA GLU A 134 15.30 -2.09 -6.61
C GLU A 134 14.78 -0.71 -7.01
N THR A 135 13.90 -0.09 -6.20
CA THR A 135 13.36 1.26 -6.43
C THR A 135 13.84 2.29 -5.41
N ALA A 136 14.65 1.90 -4.43
CA ALA A 136 15.11 2.78 -3.34
C ALA A 136 15.85 4.02 -3.83
N ALA A 137 16.61 3.90 -4.92
CA ALA A 137 17.37 4.99 -5.53
C ALA A 137 16.52 5.92 -6.42
N ASN A 138 15.25 5.58 -6.70
CA ASN A 138 14.37 6.42 -7.50
C ASN A 138 14.01 7.70 -6.71
N THR A 139 14.01 8.83 -7.41
CA THR A 139 13.86 10.17 -6.84
C THR A 139 12.57 10.87 -7.23
N GLY A 140 11.75 10.24 -8.05
CA GLY A 140 10.46 10.75 -8.49
C GLY A 140 9.36 10.55 -7.44
N MET A 141 8.15 10.21 -7.89
CA MET A 141 7.02 9.96 -7.00
C MET A 141 7.30 8.77 -6.06
N THR A 142 6.87 8.87 -4.80
CA THR A 142 6.81 7.73 -3.88
C THR A 142 5.42 7.10 -3.96
N PHE A 143 5.36 5.83 -4.39
CA PHE A 143 4.15 5.04 -4.43
C PHE A 143 4.07 4.15 -3.19
N VAL A 144 3.08 4.39 -2.35
CA VAL A 144 2.88 3.68 -1.08
C VAL A 144 1.74 2.68 -1.23
N ILE A 145 2.00 1.42 -0.93
CA ILE A 145 1.02 0.35 -0.99
C ILE A 145 0.68 -0.10 0.43
N ALA A 146 -0.54 0.14 0.86
CA ALA A 146 -1.05 -0.35 2.14
C ALA A 146 -1.62 -1.76 1.96
N VAL A 147 -0.93 -2.75 2.51
CA VAL A 147 -1.30 -4.18 2.42
C VAL A 147 -1.27 -4.79 3.81
N ASN A 148 -2.30 -5.57 4.13
CA ASN A 148 -2.55 -6.03 5.51
C ASN A 148 -2.55 -4.85 6.49
N TYR A 149 -3.15 -3.75 6.05
CA TYR A 149 -3.19 -2.50 6.78
C TYR A 149 -4.54 -2.31 7.49
N GLY A 150 -4.46 -1.81 8.70
CA GLY A 150 -5.60 -1.36 9.49
C GLY A 150 -5.16 -0.25 10.44
N GLY A 151 -5.80 0.92 10.42
CA GLY A 151 -5.35 2.05 11.24
C GLY A 151 -5.28 1.75 12.74
N ARG A 152 -6.26 0.98 13.29
CA ARG A 152 -6.21 0.56 14.70
C ARG A 152 -5.09 -0.44 14.97
N ASP A 153 -4.80 -1.33 14.03
CA ASP A 153 -3.69 -2.27 14.11
C ASP A 153 -2.36 -1.53 14.12
N GLU A 154 -2.16 -0.61 13.19
CA GLU A 154 -0.96 0.23 13.10
C GLU A 154 -0.71 1.02 14.39
N ILE A 155 -1.75 1.71 14.91
CA ILE A 155 -1.66 2.45 16.18
C ILE A 155 -1.27 1.50 17.32
N THR A 156 -1.86 0.31 17.38
CA THR A 156 -1.54 -0.70 18.42
C THR A 156 -0.08 -1.15 18.32
N ARG A 157 0.44 -1.37 17.12
CA ARG A 157 1.87 -1.73 16.91
C ARG A 157 2.78 -0.57 17.31
N ALA A 158 2.46 0.66 16.91
CA ALA A 158 3.21 1.86 17.28
C ALA A 158 3.27 2.02 18.82
N VAL A 159 2.13 1.90 19.51
CA VAL A 159 2.08 1.99 20.98
C VAL A 159 2.93 0.91 21.63
N ARG A 160 2.89 -0.34 21.14
CA ARG A 160 3.75 -1.42 21.67
C ARG A 160 5.24 -1.10 21.52
N HIS A 161 5.67 -0.59 20.37
CA HIS A 161 7.06 -0.19 20.14
C HIS A 161 7.46 0.96 21.09
N MET A 162 6.59 1.98 21.24
CA MET A 162 6.84 3.06 22.18
C MET A 162 7.00 2.56 23.62
N MET A 163 6.14 1.61 24.05
CA MET A 163 6.25 1.01 25.39
C MET A 163 7.57 0.23 25.56
N MET A 164 8.03 -0.48 24.55
CA MET A 164 9.31 -1.18 24.59
C MET A 164 10.47 -0.18 24.68
N ASP A 165 10.44 0.89 23.91
CA ASP A 165 11.47 1.92 23.95
C ASP A 165 11.48 2.71 25.26
N CYS A 166 10.32 2.87 25.93
CA CYS A 166 10.26 3.38 27.30
C CYS A 166 10.94 2.41 28.28
N GLN A 167 10.69 1.10 28.19
CA GLN A 167 11.33 0.10 29.05
C GLN A 167 12.86 0.05 28.85
N ASP A 168 13.30 0.27 27.61
CA ASP A 168 14.72 0.32 27.24
C ASP A 168 15.39 1.66 27.59
N GLY A 169 14.63 2.65 28.11
CA GLY A 169 15.13 3.99 28.43
C GLY A 169 15.43 4.87 27.20
N LYS A 170 15.01 4.47 26.01
CA LYS A 170 15.18 5.23 24.75
C LYS A 170 14.13 6.31 24.57
N LEU A 171 12.97 6.15 25.20
CA LEU A 171 11.85 7.09 25.16
C LEU A 171 11.41 7.42 26.60
N VAL A 172 11.25 8.70 26.88
CA VAL A 172 10.72 9.20 28.15
C VAL A 172 9.24 9.54 27.95
N PRO A 173 8.30 8.94 28.71
CA PRO A 173 6.86 9.11 28.50
C PRO A 173 6.40 10.57 28.48
N GLU A 174 7.00 11.42 29.34
CA GLU A 174 6.68 12.85 29.48
C GLU A 174 7.08 13.67 28.24
N ASN A 175 7.97 13.12 27.39
CA ASN A 175 8.44 13.77 26.16
C ASN A 175 7.69 13.30 24.91
N VAL A 176 6.66 12.46 25.07
CA VAL A 176 5.85 12.00 23.93
C VAL A 176 4.99 13.14 23.40
N THR A 177 5.16 13.41 22.10
CA THR A 177 4.41 14.41 21.32
C THR A 177 3.69 13.75 20.14
N GLU A 178 2.83 14.49 19.44
CA GLU A 178 2.23 14.02 18.18
C GLU A 178 3.31 13.62 17.16
N GLN A 179 4.39 14.38 17.07
CA GLN A 179 5.52 14.06 16.20
C GLN A 179 6.23 12.77 16.62
N THR A 180 6.35 12.53 17.91
CA THR A 180 6.88 11.25 18.43
C THR A 180 5.97 10.11 17.97
N VAL A 181 4.66 10.21 18.15
CA VAL A 181 3.70 9.18 17.67
C VAL A 181 3.82 8.96 16.18
N ALA A 182 3.84 10.03 15.38
CA ALA A 182 3.98 9.96 13.93
C ALA A 182 5.25 9.22 13.48
N SER A 183 6.35 9.33 14.25
CA SER A 183 7.61 8.63 13.95
C SER A 183 7.56 7.11 14.17
N TYR A 184 6.58 6.60 14.93
CA TYR A 184 6.36 5.18 15.17
C TYR A 184 5.33 4.55 14.23
N LEU A 185 4.63 5.37 13.41
CA LEU A 185 3.69 4.87 12.41
C LEU A 185 4.42 4.35 11.15
N ASP A 186 3.81 3.44 10.42
CA ASP A 186 4.32 2.93 9.15
C ASP A 186 4.50 4.05 8.11
N THR A 187 3.75 5.14 8.26
CA THR A 187 3.80 6.35 7.42
C THR A 187 4.89 7.33 7.83
N ALA A 188 5.76 7.00 8.79
CA ALA A 188 6.85 7.87 9.20
C ALA A 188 7.66 8.38 8.00
N GLY A 189 7.82 9.72 7.93
CA GLY A 189 8.51 10.39 6.82
C GLY A 189 7.69 10.55 5.53
N ILE A 190 6.41 10.18 5.54
CA ILE A 190 5.44 10.44 4.48
C ILE A 190 4.50 11.55 4.97
N PRO A 191 4.26 12.62 4.21
CA PRO A 191 3.29 13.65 4.60
C PRO A 191 1.87 13.11 4.62
N ASP A 192 0.98 13.76 5.36
CA ASP A 192 -0.45 13.44 5.33
C ASP A 192 -1.04 13.64 3.93
N PRO A 193 -2.08 12.87 3.54
CA PRO A 193 -2.75 13.06 2.27
C PRO A 193 -3.50 14.40 2.20
N ASP A 194 -3.25 15.18 1.13
CA ASP A 194 -4.04 16.37 0.80
C ASP A 194 -5.42 15.99 0.24
N LEU A 195 -5.52 14.81 -0.38
CA LEU A 195 -6.72 14.32 -1.04
C LEU A 195 -6.88 12.82 -0.81
N LEU A 196 -8.04 12.42 -0.30
CA LEU A 196 -8.47 11.03 -0.17
C LEU A 196 -9.64 10.76 -1.12
N ILE A 197 -9.49 9.76 -2.00
CA ILE A 197 -10.51 9.33 -2.96
C ILE A 197 -10.95 7.89 -2.66
N ARG A 198 -12.26 7.67 -2.72
CA ARG A 198 -12.89 6.35 -2.57
C ARG A 198 -13.87 6.06 -3.70
#